data_c8043272b25fcc82d4322e9ff5afa281
#
_entry.id   c8043272b25fcc82d4322e9ff5afa281
#
_cell.length_a   1.000
_cell.length_b   1.000
_cell.length_c   1.000
_cell.angle_alpha   90.00
_cell.angle_beta   90.00
_cell.angle_gamma   90.00
#
_symmetry.space_group_name_H-M   'P 1'
#
loop_
_entity.id
_entity.type
_entity.pdbx_description
1 polymer ?
#
loop_
_entity_poly.entity_id
_entity_poly.type
_entity_poly.pdbx_seq_one_letter_code
_entity_poly.pdbx_strand_id
1 'polypeptide(L)'
;MKKIEATVQINKIDIVASAIVDIVDGFTILEGNGRGSGKRQIVRSGRGTGTIVSDYNKVAIISTIVNDSEVEKISKVILNAVFTGEEGDGIITVSDIDSVLNITTKKKISESI
;
A
#
# COMPACT_ATOMS: atom_id res chain seq x y z
N MET A 1 -7.15 -16.07 -7.10
CA MET A 1 -7.02 -14.62 -6.85
C MET A 1 -6.02 -14.36 -5.74
N LYS A 2 -5.35 -13.27 -5.80
CA LYS A 2 -4.35 -12.86 -4.82
C LYS A 2 -4.64 -11.44 -4.34
N LYS A 3 -4.27 -11.16 -3.10
CA LYS A 3 -4.29 -9.80 -2.56
C LYS A 3 -2.87 -9.26 -2.55
N ILE A 4 -2.70 -8.09 -3.15
CA ILE A 4 -1.45 -7.33 -3.09
C ILE A 4 -1.66 -6.19 -2.11
N GLU A 5 -0.78 -6.07 -1.14
CA GLU A 5 -0.75 -4.94 -0.22
C GLU A 5 0.61 -4.27 -0.29
N ALA A 6 0.60 -2.96 -0.47
CA ALA A 6 1.82 -2.16 -0.41
C ALA A 6 1.72 -1.22 0.78
N THR A 7 2.67 -1.32 1.69
CA THR A 7 2.80 -0.39 2.81
C THR A 7 3.92 0.57 2.48
N VAL A 8 3.59 1.83 2.34
CA VAL A 8 4.53 2.88 1.91
C VAL A 8 4.44 4.09 2.83
N GLN A 9 5.40 4.98 2.74
CA GLN A 9 5.32 6.27 3.41
C GLN A 9 4.08 7.02 2.93
N ILE A 10 3.41 7.72 3.84
CA ILE A 10 2.13 8.37 3.52
C ILE A 10 2.24 9.36 2.36
N ASN A 11 3.38 10.04 2.23
CA ASN A 11 3.60 11.00 1.14
C ASN A 11 3.80 10.34 -0.24
N LYS A 12 3.86 9.02 -0.29
CA LYS A 12 4.02 8.25 -1.53
C LYS A 12 2.73 7.57 -2.00
N ILE A 13 1.68 7.61 -1.18
CA ILE A 13 0.48 6.82 -1.49
C ILE A 13 -0.22 7.28 -2.77
N ASP A 14 -0.24 8.59 -3.04
CA ASP A 14 -0.88 9.11 -4.24
C ASP A 14 -0.15 8.69 -5.52
N ILE A 15 1.17 8.57 -5.45
CA ILE A 15 1.98 8.08 -6.58
C ILE A 15 1.63 6.63 -6.88
N VAL A 16 1.50 5.80 -5.83
CA VAL A 16 1.13 4.40 -5.99
C VAL A 16 -0.28 4.27 -6.56
N ALA A 17 -1.23 4.99 -5.97
CA ALA A 17 -2.63 4.96 -6.42
C ALA A 17 -2.75 5.37 -7.89
N SER A 18 -2.07 6.44 -8.29
CA SER A 18 -2.07 6.90 -9.68
C SER A 18 -1.45 5.87 -10.63
N ALA A 19 -0.45 5.13 -10.16
CA ALA A 19 0.22 4.13 -10.99
C ALA A 19 -0.67 2.93 -11.30
N ILE A 20 -1.61 2.57 -10.41
CA ILE A 20 -2.41 1.36 -10.56
C ILE A 20 -3.89 1.60 -10.87
N VAL A 21 -4.38 2.83 -10.78
CA VAL A 21 -5.82 3.12 -10.89
C VAL A 21 -6.44 2.62 -12.20
N ASP A 22 -5.68 2.65 -13.28
CA ASP A 22 -6.18 2.24 -14.61
C ASP A 22 -5.92 0.77 -14.94
N ILE A 23 -5.19 0.05 -14.07
CA ILE A 23 -4.79 -1.34 -14.35
C ILE A 23 -5.34 -2.34 -13.34
N VAL A 24 -6.04 -1.88 -12.31
CA VAL A 24 -6.76 -2.74 -11.36
C VAL A 24 -8.23 -2.35 -11.34
N ASP A 25 -9.09 -3.30 -10.95
CA ASP A 25 -10.53 -3.03 -10.88
C ASP A 25 -10.91 -2.15 -9.69
N GLY A 26 -10.11 -2.18 -8.63
CA GLY A 26 -10.34 -1.34 -7.47
C GLY A 26 -9.23 -1.50 -6.44
N PHE A 27 -9.17 -0.58 -5.51
CA PHE A 27 -8.22 -0.66 -4.41
C PHE A 27 -8.77 0.05 -3.18
N THR A 28 -8.21 -0.26 -2.03
CA THR A 28 -8.54 0.37 -0.75
C THR A 28 -7.28 0.97 -0.16
N ILE A 29 -7.38 2.16 0.39
CA ILE A 29 -6.28 2.82 1.09
C ILE A 29 -6.64 2.96 2.56
N LEU A 30 -5.72 2.54 3.43
CA LEU A 30 -5.80 2.75 4.87
C LEU A 30 -4.56 3.51 5.30
N GLU A 31 -4.73 4.48 6.19
CA GLU A 31 -3.63 5.24 6.76
C GLU A 31 -3.39 4.82 8.20
N GLY A 32 -2.15 4.90 8.65
CA GLY A 32 -1.81 4.50 10.00
C GLY A 32 -0.40 4.87 10.38
N ASN A 33 0.06 4.26 11.44
CA ASN A 33 1.40 4.42 11.96
C ASN A 33 2.16 3.11 11.82
N GLY A 34 3.42 3.21 11.42
CA GLY A 34 4.26 2.04 11.26
C GLY A 34 5.68 2.28 11.72
N ARG A 35 6.39 1.21 12.02
CA ARG A 35 7.79 1.28 12.37
C ARG A 35 8.53 0.11 11.73
N GLY A 36 9.43 0.44 10.83
CA GLY A 36 10.28 -0.54 10.15
C GLY A 36 11.75 -0.21 10.43
N SER A 37 12.61 -0.66 9.54
CA SER A 37 14.05 -0.43 9.62
C SER A 37 14.49 0.96 9.14
N GLY A 38 13.59 1.70 8.49
CA GLY A 38 13.92 3.03 7.96
C GLY A 38 14.03 4.11 9.04
N LYS A 39 14.45 5.28 8.63
CA LYS A 39 14.54 6.43 9.52
C LYS A 39 13.16 6.85 10.01
N ARG A 40 13.08 7.19 11.28
CA ARG A 40 11.85 7.73 11.86
C ARG A 40 11.68 9.21 11.48
N GLN A 41 10.44 9.62 11.29
CA GLN A 41 10.11 10.99 10.97
C GLN A 41 10.39 11.92 12.15
N ILE A 42 10.81 13.14 11.81
CA ILE A 42 10.99 14.20 12.80
C ILE A 42 9.73 15.05 12.76
N VAL A 43 9.12 15.23 13.91
CA VAL A 43 7.90 16.04 14.04
C VAL A 43 8.13 17.19 14.99
N ARG A 44 7.33 18.26 14.85
CA ARG A 44 7.41 19.40 15.74
C ARG A 44 6.82 19.02 17.11
N SER A 45 7.50 19.35 18.20
CA SER A 45 6.94 19.18 19.53
C SER A 45 5.71 20.07 19.71
N GLY A 46 4.72 19.62 20.51
CA GLY A 46 3.40 20.25 20.59
C GLY A 46 3.39 21.68 21.10
N ARG A 47 4.45 22.14 21.79
CA ARG A 47 4.60 23.51 22.27
C ARG A 47 5.99 24.00 21.93
N GLY A 48 6.09 25.15 21.28
CA GLY A 48 7.34 25.81 21.00
C GLY A 48 7.97 25.39 19.69
N THR A 49 9.27 25.65 19.57
CA THR A 49 10.03 25.50 18.32
C THR A 49 10.83 24.21 18.24
N GLY A 50 10.75 23.35 19.27
CA GLY A 50 11.50 22.11 19.29
C GLY A 50 10.92 21.04 18.36
N THR A 51 11.75 20.08 18.00
CA THR A 51 11.35 18.90 17.23
C THR A 51 11.69 17.65 18.02
N ILE A 52 10.94 16.58 17.77
CA ILE A 52 11.19 15.26 18.34
C ILE A 52 11.16 14.22 17.23
N VAL A 53 11.89 13.12 17.44
CA VAL A 53 11.80 11.96 16.55
C VAL A 53 10.54 11.19 16.92
N SER A 54 9.68 10.97 15.96
CA SER A 54 8.44 10.21 16.17
C SER A 54 8.76 8.76 16.49
N ASP A 55 8.00 8.14 17.40
CA ASP A 55 8.09 6.70 17.64
C ASP A 55 7.63 5.89 16.42
N TYR A 56 6.76 6.45 15.61
CA TYR A 56 6.20 5.81 14.44
C TYR A 56 6.23 6.76 13.26
N ASN A 57 6.32 6.18 12.07
CA ASN A 57 6.17 6.91 10.82
C ASN A 57 4.71 6.85 10.36
N LYS A 58 4.26 7.91 9.70
CA LYS A 58 2.98 7.89 9.01
C LYS A 58 3.11 7.06 7.76
N VAL A 59 2.27 6.05 7.64
CA VAL A 59 2.26 5.12 6.52
C VAL A 59 0.86 5.02 5.93
N ALA A 60 0.79 4.52 4.72
CA ALA A 60 -0.47 4.15 4.09
C ALA A 60 -0.32 2.75 3.48
N ILE A 61 -1.41 2.00 3.51
CA ILE A 61 -1.49 0.67 2.92
C ILE A 61 -2.49 0.75 1.78
N ILE A 62 -2.08 0.36 0.59
CA ILE A 62 -2.99 0.18 -0.54
C ILE A 62 -3.16 -1.31 -0.78
N SER A 63 -4.41 -1.75 -0.85
CA SER A 63 -4.77 -3.15 -1.06
C SER A 63 -5.57 -3.31 -2.32
N THR A 64 -5.25 -4.30 -3.12
CA THR A 64 -6.03 -4.65 -4.31
C THR A 64 -6.04 -6.16 -4.47
N ILE A 65 -7.14 -6.67 -5.02
CA ILE A 65 -7.29 -8.10 -5.30
C ILE A 65 -7.26 -8.28 -6.81
N VAL A 66 -6.38 -9.16 -7.27
CA VAL A 66 -6.11 -9.34 -8.70
C VAL A 66 -6.08 -10.82 -9.06
N ASN A 67 -6.14 -11.12 -10.34
CA ASN A 67 -5.92 -12.47 -10.84
C ASN A 67 -4.47 -12.88 -10.60
N ASP A 68 -4.25 -14.18 -10.43
CA ASP A 68 -2.90 -14.71 -10.22
C ASP A 68 -1.93 -14.25 -11.34
N SER A 69 -2.42 -14.21 -12.57
CA SER A 69 -1.62 -13.79 -13.73
C SER A 69 -1.19 -12.32 -13.73
N GLU A 70 -1.84 -11.48 -12.93
CA GLU A 70 -1.57 -10.03 -12.88
C GLU A 70 -0.63 -9.63 -11.74
N VAL A 71 -0.34 -10.54 -10.82
CA VAL A 71 0.41 -10.22 -9.59
C VAL A 71 1.77 -9.63 -9.91
N GLU A 72 2.53 -10.25 -10.78
CA GLU A 72 3.89 -9.82 -11.10
C GLU A 72 3.91 -8.44 -11.75
N LYS A 73 3.01 -8.21 -12.69
CA LYS A 73 2.87 -6.94 -13.40
C LYS A 73 2.55 -5.80 -12.43
N ILE A 74 1.54 -6.00 -11.60
CA ILE A 74 1.07 -4.94 -10.69
C ILE A 74 2.09 -4.69 -9.59
N SER A 75 2.70 -5.74 -9.04
CA SER A 75 3.77 -5.60 -8.06
C SER A 75 4.94 -4.79 -8.63
N LYS A 76 5.32 -5.03 -9.87
CA LYS A 76 6.37 -4.26 -10.55
C LYS A 76 6.01 -2.80 -10.74
N VAL A 77 4.78 -2.51 -11.12
CA VAL A 77 4.30 -1.14 -11.28
C VAL A 77 4.40 -0.38 -9.96
N ILE A 78 3.95 -1.01 -8.87
CA ILE A 78 4.04 -0.41 -7.53
C ILE A 78 5.49 -0.18 -7.14
N LEU A 79 6.32 -1.21 -7.30
CA LEU A 79 7.74 -1.13 -6.96
C LEU A 79 8.42 0.03 -7.67
N ASN A 80 8.22 0.14 -8.98
CA ASN A 80 8.84 1.19 -9.79
C ASN A 80 8.35 2.60 -9.42
N ALA A 81 7.13 2.69 -8.91
CA ALA A 81 6.56 3.98 -8.51
C ALA A 81 7.21 4.57 -7.26
N VAL A 82 7.70 3.75 -6.35
CA VAL A 82 8.17 4.20 -5.03
C VAL A 82 9.63 3.86 -4.73
N PHE A 83 10.27 3.06 -5.56
CA PHE A 83 11.64 2.63 -5.31
C PHE A 83 12.62 3.82 -5.30
N THR A 84 13.39 3.94 -4.23
CA THR A 84 14.52 4.89 -4.13
C THR A 84 15.83 4.19 -3.86
N GLY A 85 15.79 2.95 -3.35
CA GLY A 85 16.97 2.21 -2.92
C GLY A 85 17.39 2.49 -1.50
N GLU A 86 16.66 3.36 -0.80
CA GLU A 86 16.91 3.69 0.60
C GLU A 86 15.99 2.91 1.53
N GLU A 87 16.43 2.70 2.76
CA GLU A 87 15.58 2.10 3.79
C GLU A 87 14.34 2.95 4.01
N GLY A 88 13.21 2.29 4.22
CA GLY A 88 11.95 2.96 4.46
C GLY A 88 11.09 3.16 3.20
N ASP A 89 11.50 2.64 2.06
CA ASP A 89 10.67 2.66 0.84
C ASP A 89 9.35 1.92 1.03
N GLY A 90 9.34 0.88 1.85
CA GLY A 90 8.15 0.11 2.14
C GLY A 90 8.28 -1.35 1.76
N ILE A 91 7.15 -2.04 1.84
CA ILE A 91 7.07 -3.47 1.50
C ILE A 91 5.84 -3.74 0.65
N ILE A 92 5.94 -4.77 -0.17
CA ILE A 92 4.81 -5.33 -0.92
C ILE A 92 4.61 -6.76 -0.44
N THR A 93 3.40 -7.10 -0.02
CA THR A 93 3.04 -8.46 0.36
C THR A 93 1.98 -8.99 -0.58
N VAL A 94 2.04 -10.29 -0.82
CA VAL A 94 1.07 -11.00 -1.67
C VAL A 94 0.54 -12.18 -0.87
N SER A 95 -0.76 -12.34 -0.84
CA SER A 95 -1.40 -13.45 -0.13
C SER A 95 -2.49 -14.07 -0.99
N ASP A 96 -2.76 -15.34 -0.74
CA ASP A 96 -3.86 -16.06 -1.38
C ASP A 96 -5.20 -15.57 -0.84
N ILE A 97 -6.18 -15.47 -1.73
CA ILE A 97 -7.56 -15.18 -1.39
C ILE A 97 -8.39 -16.42 -1.74
N ASP A 98 -9.05 -16.99 -0.74
CA ASP A 98 -9.85 -18.19 -0.92
C ASP A 98 -11.10 -17.90 -1.73
N SER A 99 -11.76 -16.79 -1.47
CA SER A 99 -12.96 -16.39 -2.22
C SER A 99 -13.20 -14.90 -2.10
N VAL A 100 -13.88 -14.36 -3.10
CA VAL A 100 -14.36 -12.98 -3.10
C VAL A 100 -15.87 -13.02 -3.38
N LEU A 101 -16.64 -12.35 -2.54
CA LEU A 101 -18.09 -12.23 -2.70
C LEU A 101 -18.44 -10.78 -2.96
N ASN A 102 -19.07 -10.53 -4.08
CA ASN A 102 -19.56 -9.19 -4.38
C ASN A 102 -20.83 -8.92 -3.57
N ILE A 103 -20.82 -7.88 -2.76
CA ILE A 103 -21.95 -7.56 -1.87
C ILE A 103 -23.19 -7.19 -2.66
N THR A 104 -23.02 -6.46 -3.76
CA THR A 104 -24.15 -5.98 -4.58
C THR A 104 -24.86 -7.13 -5.27
N THR A 105 -24.10 -8.03 -5.90
CA THR A 105 -24.65 -9.12 -6.69
C THR A 105 -24.94 -10.36 -5.86
N LYS A 106 -24.34 -10.46 -4.66
CA LYS A 106 -24.37 -11.64 -3.80
C LYS A 106 -23.74 -12.88 -4.43
N LYS A 107 -22.88 -12.69 -5.42
CA LYS A 107 -22.23 -13.78 -6.17
C LYS A 107 -20.72 -13.78 -5.93
N LYS A 108 -20.15 -14.98 -5.98
CA LYS A 108 -18.70 -15.15 -5.93
C LYS A 108 -18.07 -14.66 -7.23
N ILE A 109 -16.90 -14.09 -7.10
CA ILE A 109 -16.07 -13.65 -8.21
C ILE A 109 -14.91 -14.63 -8.32
N SER A 110 -14.73 -15.25 -9.49
CA SER A 110 -13.69 -16.24 -9.71
C SER A 110 -12.51 -15.71 -10.53
N GLU A 111 -12.68 -14.57 -11.17
CA GLU A 111 -11.64 -13.89 -11.94
C GLU A 111 -11.67 -12.41 -11.56
N SER A 112 -11.27 -11.52 -12.44
CA SER A 112 -11.17 -10.10 -12.12
C SER A 112 -12.43 -9.54 -11.45
N ILE A 113 -12.20 -8.61 -10.53
CA ILE A 113 -13.24 -7.94 -9.77
C ILE A 113 -13.89 -6.86 -10.63
#